data_6b75d16b796243f9dbaf111120e02a48
#
_entry.id   6b75d16b796243f9dbaf111120e02a48
#
_cell.length_a   1.000
_cell.length_b   1.000
_cell.length_c   1.000
_cell.angle_alpha   90.00
_cell.angle_beta   90.00
_cell.angle_gamma   90.00
#
_symmetry.space_group_name_H-M   'P 1'
#
loop_
_entity.id
_entity.type
_entity.pdbx_description
1 polymer ?
#
loop_
_entity_poly.entity_id
_entity_poly.type
_entity_poly.pdbx_seq_one_letter_code
_entity_poly.pdbx_strand_id
1 'polypeptide(L)'
;MSEPQLFMRLPELSDLPPAPPRESSYALRAAVPADHGQLAELLSEAFGDQWDAKRVAAEFSPGNGVEATYVVASPAGVVATASARRLPDRYPGAGYVHYVGARVSERGRRLGEVVTRRVLVHFAAGGLDQAVLETDDFRLPAVRTYLRLGFVPEPRTAGDARRWSKVLRSVARTSEVVRRG
;
A
#
# COMPACT_ATOMS: atom_id res chain seq x y z
N MET A 1 -20.59 0.10 13.52
CA MET A 1 -19.97 1.00 12.52
C MET A 1 -18.47 0.90 12.72
N SER A 2 -17.73 0.52 11.69
CA SER A 2 -16.26 0.52 11.75
C SER A 2 -15.75 1.96 11.91
N GLU A 3 -14.73 2.16 12.73
CA GLU A 3 -14.07 3.48 12.83
C GLU A 3 -13.50 3.89 11.47
N PRO A 4 -13.51 5.21 11.12
CA PRO A 4 -12.89 5.71 9.90
C PRO A 4 -11.41 5.34 9.87
N GLN A 5 -10.88 5.07 8.67
CA GLN A 5 -9.46 4.77 8.50
C GLN A 5 -8.57 5.96 8.90
N LEU A 6 -7.39 5.66 9.41
CA LEU A 6 -6.35 6.63 9.72
C LEU A 6 -5.69 7.10 8.43
N PHE A 7 -5.37 8.39 8.37
CA PHE A 7 -4.81 9.04 7.19
C PHE A 7 -3.32 9.31 7.33
N MET A 8 -2.58 9.08 6.23
CA MET A 8 -1.16 9.40 6.11
C MET A 8 -0.88 10.18 4.83
N ARG A 9 0.12 11.05 4.89
CA ARG A 9 0.60 11.82 3.74
C ARG A 9 2.10 11.63 3.55
N LEU A 10 2.52 11.47 2.31
CA LEU A 10 3.89 11.67 1.87
C LEU A 10 3.96 13.05 1.22
N PRO A 11 4.58 14.05 1.87
CA PRO A 11 4.50 15.43 1.45
C PRO A 11 5.36 15.73 0.21
N GLU A 12 6.33 14.87 -0.09
CA GLU A 12 7.27 15.07 -1.18
C GLU A 12 7.64 13.74 -1.84
N LEU A 13 7.53 13.67 -3.17
CA LEU A 13 7.86 12.49 -3.98
C LEU A 13 9.25 12.57 -4.62
N SER A 14 9.95 13.69 -4.50
CA SER A 14 11.25 13.91 -5.14
C SER A 14 12.39 13.10 -4.50
N ASP A 15 12.27 12.76 -3.21
CA ASP A 15 13.32 12.07 -2.44
C ASP A 15 12.82 10.73 -1.89
N LEU A 16 12.42 9.84 -2.78
CA LEU A 16 11.98 8.50 -2.37
C LEU A 16 13.18 7.64 -1.93
N PRO A 17 13.07 6.92 -0.80
CA PRO A 17 14.13 6.02 -0.36
C PRO A 17 14.41 4.97 -1.45
N PRO A 18 15.63 4.38 -1.49
CA PRO A 18 15.97 3.35 -2.46
C PRO A 18 15.02 2.16 -2.34
N ALA A 19 14.78 1.49 -3.47
CA ALA A 19 13.96 0.28 -3.46
C ALA A 19 14.59 -0.77 -2.56
N PRO A 20 13.80 -1.47 -1.72
CA PRO A 20 14.34 -2.58 -0.95
C PRO A 20 14.86 -3.68 -1.91
N PRO A 21 15.89 -4.42 -1.49
CA PRO A 21 16.41 -5.53 -2.28
C PRO A 21 15.30 -6.57 -2.50
N ARG A 22 15.33 -7.17 -3.68
CA ARG A 22 14.38 -8.20 -4.11
C ARG A 22 15.16 -9.37 -4.69
N GLU A 23 14.75 -10.58 -4.36
CA GLU A 23 15.29 -11.78 -4.98
C GLU A 23 15.07 -11.75 -6.51
N SER A 24 15.98 -12.31 -7.28
CA SER A 24 15.92 -12.32 -8.75
C SER A 24 14.72 -13.09 -9.32
N SER A 25 14.16 -14.03 -8.52
CA SER A 25 12.95 -14.78 -8.86
C SER A 25 11.66 -13.97 -8.80
N TYR A 26 11.69 -12.77 -8.21
CA TYR A 26 10.52 -11.89 -8.12
C TYR A 26 10.55 -10.83 -9.22
N ALA A 27 9.50 -10.77 -10.02
CA ALA A 27 9.31 -9.75 -11.05
C ALA A 27 8.34 -8.65 -10.58
N LEU A 28 8.78 -7.39 -10.58
CA LEU A 28 7.93 -6.23 -10.39
C LEU A 28 7.46 -5.73 -11.75
N ARG A 29 6.14 -5.69 -11.98
CA ARG A 29 5.55 -5.28 -13.25
C ARG A 29 4.15 -4.68 -13.07
N ALA A 30 3.62 -4.08 -14.12
CA ALA A 30 2.20 -3.75 -14.17
C ALA A 30 1.36 -5.05 -14.19
N ALA A 31 0.19 -4.99 -13.56
CA ALA A 31 -0.80 -6.05 -13.63
C ALA A 31 -1.45 -6.09 -15.02
N VAL A 32 -1.83 -7.28 -15.44
CA VAL A 32 -2.58 -7.52 -16.69
C VAL A 32 -3.89 -8.23 -16.37
N PRO A 33 -4.89 -8.25 -17.28
CA PRO A 33 -6.17 -8.91 -17.02
C PRO A 33 -6.06 -10.38 -16.60
N ALA A 34 -5.04 -11.09 -17.07
CA ALA A 34 -4.77 -12.47 -16.69
C ALA A 34 -4.42 -12.63 -15.18
N ASP A 35 -4.01 -11.56 -14.50
CA ASP A 35 -3.70 -11.57 -13.07
C ASP A 35 -4.94 -11.46 -12.18
N HIS A 36 -6.12 -11.12 -12.72
CA HIS A 36 -7.31 -10.78 -11.91
C HIS A 36 -7.73 -11.91 -10.96
N GLY A 37 -7.61 -13.17 -11.37
CA GLY A 37 -7.91 -14.31 -10.50
C GLY A 37 -6.96 -14.38 -9.29
N GLN A 38 -5.66 -14.27 -9.53
CA GLN A 38 -4.63 -14.29 -8.47
C GLN A 38 -4.68 -13.04 -7.58
N LEU A 39 -5.01 -11.88 -8.16
CA LEU A 39 -5.26 -10.66 -7.40
C LEU A 39 -6.47 -10.82 -6.48
N ALA A 40 -7.56 -11.45 -6.96
CA ALA A 40 -8.74 -11.70 -6.14
C ALA A 40 -8.41 -12.57 -4.92
N GLU A 41 -7.65 -13.66 -5.12
CA GLU A 41 -7.17 -14.51 -4.01
C GLU A 41 -6.29 -13.73 -3.02
N LEU A 42 -5.31 -12.97 -3.52
CA LEU A 42 -4.41 -12.17 -2.69
C LEU A 42 -5.17 -11.12 -1.88
N LEU A 43 -6.11 -10.42 -2.51
CA LEU A 43 -6.92 -9.38 -1.86
C LEU A 43 -7.86 -9.98 -0.82
N SER A 44 -8.45 -11.14 -1.09
CA SER A 44 -9.27 -11.90 -0.13
C SER A 44 -8.44 -12.27 1.11
N GLU A 45 -7.22 -12.78 0.92
CA GLU A 45 -6.29 -13.10 2.00
C GLU A 45 -5.85 -11.86 2.80
N ALA A 46 -5.54 -10.76 2.10
CA ALA A 46 -4.99 -9.55 2.72
C ALA A 46 -6.03 -8.71 3.46
N PHE A 47 -7.29 -8.70 3.00
CA PHE A 47 -8.34 -7.83 3.52
C PHE A 47 -9.48 -8.55 4.23
N GLY A 48 -9.57 -9.88 4.12
CA GLY A 48 -10.62 -10.67 4.76
C GLY A 48 -11.99 -10.61 4.07
N ASP A 49 -12.12 -9.83 2.99
CA ASP A 49 -13.30 -9.76 2.15
C ASP A 49 -13.26 -10.82 1.06
N GLN A 50 -14.41 -11.22 0.55
CA GLN A 50 -14.46 -12.06 -0.65
C GLN A 50 -14.27 -11.22 -1.92
N TRP A 51 -13.24 -11.56 -2.67
CA TRP A 51 -12.92 -11.00 -3.98
C TRP A 51 -13.05 -12.07 -5.06
N ASP A 52 -13.49 -11.64 -6.24
CA ASP A 52 -13.43 -12.43 -7.47
C ASP A 52 -12.79 -11.59 -8.60
N ALA A 53 -12.50 -12.21 -9.71
CA ALA A 53 -11.88 -11.55 -10.86
C ALA A 53 -12.75 -10.41 -11.43
N LYS A 54 -14.08 -10.52 -11.35
CA LYS A 54 -15.02 -9.49 -11.79
C LYS A 54 -14.95 -8.26 -10.91
N ARG A 55 -14.90 -8.44 -9.58
CA ARG A 55 -14.72 -7.35 -8.62
C ARG A 55 -13.36 -6.66 -8.82
N VAL A 56 -12.30 -7.44 -9.03
CA VAL A 56 -10.96 -6.89 -9.35
C VAL A 56 -11.04 -6.04 -10.62
N ALA A 57 -11.62 -6.55 -11.71
CA ALA A 57 -11.74 -5.79 -12.96
C ALA A 57 -12.51 -4.48 -12.80
N ALA A 58 -13.56 -4.45 -11.98
CA ALA A 58 -14.34 -3.26 -11.71
C ALA A 58 -13.59 -2.26 -10.82
N GLU A 59 -13.08 -2.71 -9.66
CA GLU A 59 -12.41 -1.84 -8.66
C GLU A 59 -11.10 -1.24 -9.19
N PHE A 60 -10.35 -1.99 -10.00
CA PHE A 60 -9.06 -1.56 -10.54
C PHE A 60 -9.16 -0.95 -11.94
N SER A 61 -10.36 -0.50 -12.32
CA SER A 61 -10.62 0.11 -13.61
C SER A 61 -10.27 1.60 -13.64
N PRO A 62 -9.97 2.17 -14.83
CA PRO A 62 -9.84 3.62 -15.00
C PRO A 62 -11.10 4.39 -14.60
N GLY A 63 -12.28 3.80 -14.74
CA GLY A 63 -13.57 4.39 -14.31
C GLY A 63 -13.62 4.68 -12.80
N ASN A 64 -12.85 3.95 -11.99
CA ASN A 64 -12.67 4.20 -10.57
C ASN A 64 -11.44 5.08 -10.24
N GLY A 65 -10.86 5.73 -11.26
CA GLY A 65 -9.68 6.58 -11.10
C GLY A 65 -8.36 5.81 -10.91
N VAL A 66 -8.33 4.50 -11.15
CA VAL A 66 -7.08 3.70 -11.08
C VAL A 66 -6.29 3.91 -12.37
N GLU A 67 -5.11 4.50 -12.24
CA GLU A 67 -4.22 4.77 -13.38
C GLU A 67 -3.32 3.56 -13.70
N ALA A 68 -2.90 2.83 -12.67
CA ALA A 68 -2.08 1.64 -12.82
C ALA A 68 -2.18 0.75 -11.57
N THR A 69 -2.08 -0.56 -11.78
CA THR A 69 -1.90 -1.54 -10.70
C THR A 69 -0.56 -2.24 -10.92
N TYR A 70 0.24 -2.33 -9.86
CA TYR A 70 1.53 -3.00 -9.88
C TYR A 70 1.48 -4.25 -9.04
N VAL A 71 2.19 -5.27 -9.51
CA VAL A 71 2.32 -6.55 -8.83
C VAL A 71 3.78 -6.95 -8.71
N VAL A 72 4.08 -7.67 -7.64
CA VAL A 72 5.25 -8.54 -7.58
C VAL A 72 4.74 -9.95 -7.84
N ALA A 73 5.34 -10.60 -8.83
CA ALA A 73 5.09 -11.99 -9.18
C ALA A 73 6.33 -12.84 -8.86
N SER A 74 6.10 -14.01 -8.28
CA SER A 74 7.07 -15.09 -8.10
C SER A 74 6.76 -16.22 -9.08
N PRO A 75 7.57 -17.30 -9.14
CA PRO A 75 7.21 -18.51 -9.90
C PRO A 75 5.86 -19.13 -9.47
N ALA A 76 5.43 -18.90 -8.23
CA ALA A 76 4.14 -19.36 -7.71
C ALA A 76 2.96 -18.44 -8.06
N GLY A 77 3.21 -17.27 -8.69
CA GLY A 77 2.19 -16.32 -9.08
C GLY A 77 2.29 -14.95 -8.40
N VAL A 78 1.20 -14.19 -8.39
CA VAL A 78 1.14 -12.84 -7.80
C VAL A 78 1.20 -12.92 -6.28
N VAL A 79 2.18 -12.23 -5.69
CA VAL A 79 2.47 -12.29 -4.25
C VAL A 79 2.34 -10.95 -3.52
N ALA A 80 2.35 -9.83 -4.25
CA ALA A 80 2.07 -8.50 -3.70
C ALA A 80 1.45 -7.59 -4.75
N THR A 81 0.66 -6.62 -4.31
CA THR A 81 0.01 -5.63 -5.17
C THR A 81 -0.09 -4.27 -4.51
N ALA A 82 -0.13 -3.22 -5.31
CA ALA A 82 -0.55 -1.87 -4.96
C ALA A 82 -1.04 -1.14 -6.21
N SER A 83 -2.01 -0.24 -6.06
CA SER A 83 -2.57 0.53 -7.17
C SER A 83 -2.33 2.03 -7.00
N ALA A 84 -2.05 2.70 -8.11
CA ALA A 84 -2.02 4.13 -8.24
C ALA A 84 -3.43 4.62 -8.61
N ARG A 85 -4.05 5.41 -7.75
CA ARG A 85 -5.39 5.95 -7.95
C ARG A 85 -5.37 7.47 -7.89
N ARG A 86 -6.23 8.12 -8.68
CA ARG A 86 -6.46 9.56 -8.65
C ARG A 86 -7.87 9.84 -8.17
N LEU A 87 -7.97 10.71 -7.17
CA LEU A 87 -9.22 11.18 -6.59
C LEU A 87 -9.15 12.71 -6.46
N PRO A 88 -9.16 13.46 -7.58
CA PRO A 88 -8.87 14.89 -7.58
C PRO A 88 -9.86 15.69 -6.74
N ASP A 89 -11.13 15.30 -6.68
CA ASP A 89 -12.15 15.95 -5.87
C ASP A 89 -11.92 15.75 -4.35
N ARG A 90 -11.31 14.63 -3.95
CA ARG A 90 -11.06 14.29 -2.56
C ARG A 90 -9.65 14.67 -2.11
N TYR A 91 -8.66 14.48 -3.00
CA TYR A 91 -7.24 14.73 -2.75
C TYR A 91 -6.61 15.51 -3.92
N PRO A 92 -6.93 16.81 -4.06
CA PRO A 92 -6.39 17.61 -5.14
C PRO A 92 -4.86 17.66 -5.07
N GLY A 93 -4.20 17.46 -6.20
CA GLY A 93 -2.75 17.46 -6.33
C GLY A 93 -2.00 16.26 -5.75
N ALA A 94 -2.69 15.28 -5.18
CA ALA A 94 -2.07 14.09 -4.60
C ALA A 94 -2.44 12.79 -5.32
N GLY A 95 -1.49 11.85 -5.34
CA GLY A 95 -1.76 10.46 -5.70
C GLY A 95 -2.32 9.68 -4.51
N TYR A 96 -3.31 8.84 -4.72
CA TYR A 96 -3.89 7.98 -3.68
C TYR A 96 -3.36 6.55 -3.83
N VAL A 97 -2.58 6.09 -2.85
CA VAL A 97 -2.10 4.70 -2.80
C VAL A 97 -3.24 3.79 -2.37
N HIS A 98 -3.58 2.83 -3.21
CA HIS A 98 -4.80 2.04 -3.08
C HIS A 98 -4.51 0.54 -3.05
N TYR A 99 -5.22 -0.22 -2.20
CA TYR A 99 -5.17 -1.68 -2.07
C TYR A 99 -3.75 -2.26 -2.02
N VAL A 100 -2.94 -1.83 -1.05
CA VAL A 100 -1.64 -2.45 -0.80
C VAL A 100 -1.83 -3.78 -0.07
N GLY A 101 -1.45 -4.88 -0.71
CA GLY A 101 -1.55 -6.23 -0.16
C GLY A 101 -0.34 -7.09 -0.47
N ALA A 102 -0.08 -8.09 0.37
CA ALA A 102 0.91 -9.12 0.12
C ALA A 102 0.47 -10.44 0.75
N ARG A 103 0.83 -11.56 0.12
CA ARG A 103 0.56 -12.92 0.64
C ARG A 103 1.18 -13.08 2.02
N VAL A 104 0.49 -13.76 2.92
CA VAL A 104 0.97 -14.06 4.28
C VAL A 104 2.25 -14.90 4.24
N SER A 105 2.36 -15.82 3.29
CA SER A 105 3.55 -16.67 3.06
C SER A 105 4.81 -15.88 2.71
N GLU A 106 4.66 -14.64 2.24
CA GLU A 106 5.76 -13.76 1.80
C GLU A 106 6.14 -12.69 2.84
N ARG A 107 5.69 -12.86 4.08
CA ARG A 107 6.00 -11.91 5.17
C ARG A 107 7.52 -11.81 5.38
N GLY A 108 7.96 -10.60 5.79
CA GLY A 108 9.38 -10.31 6.03
C GLY A 108 10.19 -9.91 4.80
N ARG A 109 9.70 -10.19 3.59
CA ARG A 109 10.40 -9.87 2.32
C ARG A 109 10.20 -8.43 1.83
N ARG A 110 9.51 -7.59 2.57
CA ARG A 110 9.24 -6.17 2.25
C ARG A 110 8.53 -5.95 0.90
N LEU A 111 7.80 -6.93 0.38
CA LEU A 111 7.17 -6.83 -0.94
C LEU A 111 6.09 -5.74 -1.02
N GLY A 112 5.35 -5.50 0.07
CA GLY A 112 4.42 -4.37 0.16
C GLY A 112 5.12 -3.02 -0.02
N GLU A 113 6.35 -2.88 0.47
CA GLU A 113 7.17 -1.68 0.28
C GLU A 113 7.63 -1.54 -1.18
N VAL A 114 8.01 -2.65 -1.83
CA VAL A 114 8.40 -2.69 -3.25
C VAL A 114 7.27 -2.16 -4.13
N VAL A 115 6.05 -2.71 -3.99
CA VAL A 115 4.90 -2.29 -4.82
C VAL A 115 4.44 -0.88 -4.50
N THR A 116 4.42 -0.48 -3.21
CA THR A 116 4.05 0.89 -2.82
C THR A 116 5.03 1.90 -3.40
N ARG A 117 6.33 1.64 -3.27
CA ARG A 117 7.35 2.51 -3.87
C ARG A 117 7.18 2.64 -5.39
N ARG A 118 6.82 1.56 -6.09
CA ARG A 118 6.55 1.62 -7.53
C ARG A 118 5.36 2.53 -7.86
N VAL A 119 4.32 2.52 -7.03
CA VAL A 119 3.18 3.45 -7.12
C VAL A 119 3.64 4.90 -6.91
N LEU A 120 4.49 5.16 -5.92
CA LEU A 120 5.02 6.51 -5.68
C LEU A 120 5.85 7.03 -6.85
N VAL A 121 6.68 6.16 -7.47
CA VAL A 121 7.42 6.48 -8.71
C VAL A 121 6.45 6.78 -9.87
N HIS A 122 5.33 6.07 -9.97
CA HIS A 122 4.29 6.36 -10.96
C HIS A 122 3.72 7.78 -10.77
N PHE A 123 3.38 8.15 -9.55
CA PHE A 123 2.86 9.48 -9.23
C PHE A 123 3.87 10.59 -9.55
N ALA A 124 5.14 10.42 -9.16
CA ALA A 124 6.20 11.38 -9.47
C ALA A 124 6.40 11.54 -10.97
N ALA A 125 6.41 10.43 -11.73
CA ALA A 125 6.49 10.47 -13.20
C ALA A 125 5.26 11.13 -13.85
N GLY A 126 4.11 11.08 -13.21
CA GLY A 126 2.88 11.78 -13.60
C GLY A 126 2.82 13.24 -13.15
N GLY A 127 3.91 13.80 -12.61
CA GLY A 127 4.01 15.22 -12.21
C GLY A 127 3.31 15.54 -10.89
N LEU A 128 3.08 14.55 -10.03
CA LEU A 128 2.56 14.81 -8.68
C LEU A 128 3.71 15.00 -7.70
N ASP A 129 3.51 15.89 -6.75
CA ASP A 129 4.51 16.21 -5.73
C ASP A 129 4.30 15.41 -4.43
N GLN A 130 3.11 14.88 -4.20
CA GLN A 130 2.73 14.23 -2.96
C GLN A 130 1.83 13.02 -3.17
N ALA A 131 1.79 12.15 -2.16
CA ALA A 131 0.90 11.00 -2.12
C ALA A 131 0.17 10.91 -0.77
N VAL A 132 -1.00 10.29 -0.79
CA VAL A 132 -1.80 10.03 0.41
C VAL A 132 -2.28 8.58 0.43
N LEU A 133 -2.62 8.10 1.62
CA LEU A 133 -3.25 6.80 1.82
C LEU A 133 -4.12 6.81 3.08
N GLU A 134 -4.98 5.81 3.16
CA GLU A 134 -5.75 5.49 4.36
C GLU A 134 -5.43 4.07 4.82
N THR A 135 -5.41 3.83 6.14
CA THR A 135 -5.06 2.54 6.73
C THR A 135 -5.80 2.30 8.04
N ASP A 136 -5.92 1.05 8.45
CA ASP A 136 -6.55 0.68 9.71
C ASP A 136 -5.52 0.59 10.84
N ASP A 137 -5.93 0.86 12.08
CA ASP A 137 -5.09 0.86 13.29
C ASP A 137 -4.35 -0.47 13.52
N PHE A 138 -5.01 -1.58 13.20
CA PHE A 138 -4.48 -2.93 13.42
C PHE A 138 -3.45 -3.36 12.36
N ARG A 139 -3.33 -2.64 11.25
CA ARG A 139 -2.40 -2.96 10.15
C ARG A 139 -0.97 -2.47 10.44
N LEU A 140 -0.44 -2.80 11.62
CA LEU A 140 0.88 -2.32 12.05
C LEU A 140 2.04 -2.59 11.07
N PRO A 141 2.11 -3.77 10.39
CA PRO A 141 3.13 -4.00 9.36
C PRO A 141 3.02 -3.04 8.17
N ALA A 142 1.81 -2.69 7.74
CA ALA A 142 1.58 -1.72 6.67
C ALA A 142 1.98 -0.30 7.10
N VAL A 143 1.56 0.13 8.31
CA VAL A 143 1.96 1.43 8.88
C VAL A 143 3.49 1.54 8.94
N ARG A 144 4.19 0.48 9.39
CA ARG A 144 5.66 0.45 9.40
C ARG A 144 6.26 0.61 8.02
N THR A 145 5.67 0.00 7.01
CA THR A 145 6.06 0.13 5.61
C THR A 145 5.93 1.58 5.14
N TYR A 146 4.78 2.21 5.41
CA TYR A 146 4.53 3.58 5.01
C TYR A 146 5.45 4.59 5.70
N LEU A 147 5.71 4.41 7.01
CA LEU A 147 6.69 5.25 7.73
C LEU A 147 8.10 5.14 7.13
N ARG A 148 8.55 3.94 6.71
CA ARG A 148 9.86 3.77 6.03
C ARG A 148 9.90 4.45 4.66
N LEU A 149 8.78 4.55 3.98
CA LEU A 149 8.65 5.25 2.71
C LEU A 149 8.54 6.77 2.85
N GLY A 150 8.51 7.29 4.09
CA GLY A 150 8.44 8.72 4.38
C GLY A 150 7.03 9.26 4.61
N PHE A 151 6.00 8.41 4.59
CA PHE A 151 4.66 8.87 4.96
C PHE A 151 4.62 9.29 6.43
N VAL A 152 3.92 10.38 6.70
CA VAL A 152 3.68 10.88 8.05
C VAL A 152 2.19 10.76 8.41
N PRO A 153 1.86 10.41 9.66
CA PRO A 153 0.49 10.48 10.15
C PRO A 153 -0.06 11.91 10.04
N GLU A 154 -1.29 12.02 9.55
CA GLU A 154 -2.01 13.29 9.49
C GLU A 154 -3.36 13.12 10.20
N PRO A 155 -3.43 13.39 11.51
CA PRO A 155 -4.68 13.31 12.26
C PRO A 155 -5.66 14.38 11.78
N ARG A 156 -6.88 13.98 11.43
CA ARG A 156 -7.95 14.88 10.96
C ARG A 156 -8.91 15.27 12.09
N THR A 157 -8.90 14.50 13.18
CA THR A 157 -9.70 14.71 14.37
C THR A 157 -8.88 14.50 15.66
N ALA A 158 -9.38 14.97 16.79
CA ALA A 158 -8.77 14.68 18.10
C ALA A 158 -8.80 13.16 18.42
N GLY A 159 -9.80 12.43 17.89
CA GLY A 159 -9.87 10.97 17.98
C GLY A 159 -8.71 10.31 17.24
N ASP A 160 -8.42 10.75 16.01
CA ASP A 160 -7.31 10.22 15.20
C ASP A 160 -5.97 10.45 15.87
N ALA A 161 -5.75 11.62 16.50
CA ALA A 161 -4.51 11.92 17.20
C ALA A 161 -4.24 10.91 18.34
N ARG A 162 -5.29 10.54 19.10
CA ARG A 162 -5.18 9.52 20.15
C ARG A 162 -4.92 8.12 19.57
N ARG A 163 -5.60 7.76 18.47
CA ARG A 163 -5.40 6.48 17.76
C ARG A 163 -3.97 6.39 17.22
N TRP A 164 -3.48 7.42 16.54
CA TRP A 164 -2.12 7.49 16.05
C TRP A 164 -1.07 7.32 17.16
N SER A 165 -1.28 7.96 18.32
CA SER A 165 -0.38 7.79 19.46
C SER A 165 -0.29 6.34 19.93
N LYS A 166 -1.39 5.57 19.90
CA LYS A 166 -1.38 4.12 20.22
C LYS A 166 -0.65 3.31 19.14
N VAL A 167 -0.98 3.55 17.87
CA VAL A 167 -0.38 2.85 16.72
C VAL A 167 1.12 3.03 16.70
N LEU A 168 1.62 4.27 16.82
CA LEU A 168 3.05 4.56 16.78
C LEU A 168 3.82 3.89 17.94
N ARG A 169 3.26 3.89 19.16
CA ARG A 169 3.84 3.14 20.29
C ARG A 169 3.92 1.64 20.00
N SER A 170 2.90 1.07 19.39
CA SER A 170 2.87 -0.36 19.03
C SER A 170 3.89 -0.69 17.95
N VAL A 171 4.03 0.15 16.94
CA VAL A 171 5.04 0.02 15.88
C VAL A 171 6.46 0.07 16.47
N ALA A 172 6.74 1.01 17.37
CA ALA A 172 8.06 1.15 18.03
C ALA A 172 8.44 -0.10 18.83
N ARG A 173 7.54 -0.61 19.69
CA ARG A 173 7.77 -1.82 20.50
C ARG A 173 8.10 -3.04 19.65
N THR A 174 7.37 -3.24 18.56
CA THR A 174 7.61 -4.39 17.66
C THR A 174 8.97 -4.28 16.97
N SER A 175 9.45 -3.07 16.70
CA SER A 175 10.75 -2.83 16.09
C SER A 175 11.91 -3.13 17.04
N GLU A 176 11.74 -2.90 18.35
CA GLU A 176 12.74 -3.22 19.37
C GLU A 176 12.89 -4.74 19.59
N VAL A 177 11.78 -5.48 19.57
CA VAL A 177 11.79 -6.94 19.71
C VAL A 177 12.56 -7.61 18.56
N VAL A 178 12.32 -7.13 17.32
CA VAL A 178 13.00 -7.67 16.11
C VAL A 178 14.50 -7.37 16.09
N ARG A 179 14.97 -6.33 16.75
CA ARG A 179 16.42 -6.01 16.83
C ARG A 179 17.18 -6.80 17.90
N ARG A 180 16.48 -7.43 18.85
CA ARG A 180 17.06 -8.16 19.98
C ARG A 180 17.05 -9.68 19.81
N GLY A 181 16.41 -10.22 18.82
CA GLY A 181 16.37 -11.62 18.44
C GLY A 181 17.17 -11.93 17.18
#